data_b2612889cb3fbb8f15be8a5654236b5f
#
_entry.id   b2612889cb3fbb8f15be8a5654236b5f
#
_cell.length_a   1.000
_cell.length_b   1.000
_cell.length_c   1.000
_cell.angle_alpha   90.00
_cell.angle_beta   90.00
_cell.angle_gamma   90.00
#
_symmetry.space_group_name_H-M   'P 1'
#
loop_
_entity.id
_entity.type
_entity.pdbx_description
1 polymer ?
#
loop_
_entity_poly.entity_id
_entity_poly.type
_entity_poly.pdbx_seq_one_letter_code
_entity_poly.pdbx_strand_id
1 'polypeptide(L)' 'MKPVIITLLYLTTLGQIEQQSFEIASGSSCESWYHHNVKVQERKQRKMFSNLYYHEYEGKQVIGYVCNDEPPQ' A
#
# COMPACT_ATOMS: atom_id res chain seq x y z
N MET A 1 7.97 -8.49 22.88
CA MET A 1 6.91 -8.09 21.94
C MET A 1 7.34 -8.36 20.52
N LYS A 2 6.45 -8.91 19.72
CA LYS A 2 6.74 -9.09 18.31
C LYS A 2 6.62 -7.76 17.59
N PRO A 3 7.55 -7.43 16.69
CA PRO A 3 7.42 -6.21 15.91
C PRO A 3 6.22 -6.29 14.97
N VAL A 4 5.59 -5.16 14.74
CA VAL A 4 4.53 -5.07 13.75
C VAL A 4 5.17 -4.80 12.39
N ILE A 5 4.86 -5.64 11.42
CA ILE A 5 5.43 -5.54 10.08
C ILE A 5 4.30 -5.43 9.06
N ILE A 6 4.36 -4.40 8.24
CA ILE A 6 3.49 -4.22 7.10
C ILE A 6 4.25 -4.58 5.83
N THR A 7 3.62 -5.35 4.95
CA THR A 7 4.18 -5.71 3.65
C THR A 7 3.33 -5.06 2.57
N LEU A 8 3.92 -4.12 1.84
CA LEU A 8 3.25 -3.48 0.71
C LEU A 8 3.39 -4.34 -0.54
N LEU A 9 2.30 -4.43 -1.30
CA LEU A 9 2.27 -5.13 -2.57
C LEU A 9 2.23 -4.10 -3.69
N TYR A 10 3.20 -4.16 -4.58
CA TYR A 10 3.34 -3.22 -5.69
C TYR A 10 3.04 -3.90 -7.01
N LEU A 11 2.45 -3.14 -7.93
CA LEU A 11 2.31 -3.56 -9.32
C LEU A 11 3.35 -2.84 -10.16
N THR A 12 4.23 -3.60 -10.84
CA THR A 12 5.25 -3.02 -11.69
C THR A 12 4.67 -2.66 -13.06
N THR A 13 5.44 -1.88 -13.83
CA THR A 13 5.05 -1.52 -15.19
C THR A 13 4.99 -2.73 -16.12
N LEU A 14 5.64 -3.83 -15.75
CA LEU A 14 5.62 -5.08 -16.51
C LEU A 14 4.49 -6.00 -16.07
N GLY A 15 3.65 -5.57 -15.15
CA GLY A 15 2.54 -6.38 -14.65
C GLY A 15 2.93 -7.41 -13.62
N GLN A 16 4.10 -7.28 -13.03
CA GLN A 16 4.58 -8.18 -11.97
C GLN A 16 4.27 -7.59 -10.61
N ILE A 17 4.16 -8.46 -9.61
CA ILE A 17 3.90 -8.05 -8.23
C ILE A 17 5.20 -8.12 -7.44
N GLU A 18 5.56 -7.01 -6.80
CA GLU A 18 6.70 -6.93 -5.89
C GLU A 18 6.20 -6.70 -4.47
N GLN A 19 7.01 -7.09 -3.50
CA GLN A 19 6.69 -6.95 -2.08
C GLN A 19 7.82 -6.20 -1.38
N GLN A 20 7.43 -5.36 -0.43
CA GLN A 20 8.38 -4.68 0.43
C GLN A 20 7.82 -4.59 1.84
N SER A 21 8.61 -5.04 2.82
CA SER A 21 8.19 -5.06 4.21
C SER A 21 8.82 -3.92 5.00
N PHE A 22 8.02 -3.37 5.92
CA PHE A 22 8.47 -2.29 6.80
C PHE A 22 8.11 -2.63 8.23
N GLU A 23 9.03 -2.33 9.14
CA GLU A 23 8.78 -2.48 10.57
C GLU A 23 8.13 -1.20 11.10
N ILE A 24 7.04 -1.37 11.84
CA ILE A 24 6.27 -0.25 12.39
C ILE A 24 6.56 -0.15 13.89
N ALA A 25 6.62 1.07 14.41
CA ALA A 25 6.81 1.31 15.83
C ALA A 25 5.68 0.65 16.63
N SER A 26 6.03 0.12 17.79
CA SER A 26 5.05 -0.52 18.67
C SER A 26 3.98 0.50 19.10
N GLY A 27 2.73 0.04 19.13
CA GLY A 27 1.60 0.91 19.42
C GLY A 27 0.94 1.52 18.20
N SER A 28 1.55 1.39 17.01
CA SER A 28 0.97 1.84 15.76
C SER A 28 0.34 0.65 15.04
N SER A 29 -0.70 0.92 14.25
CA SER A 29 -1.35 -0.10 13.44
C SER A 29 -0.87 -0.03 11.99
N CYS A 30 -0.98 -1.16 11.28
CA CYS A 30 -0.66 -1.18 9.85
C CYS A 30 -1.57 -0.24 9.07
N GLU A 31 -2.85 -0.19 9.42
CA GLU A 31 -3.80 0.70 8.76
C GLU A 31 -3.39 2.17 8.91
N SER A 32 -3.02 2.58 10.12
CA SER A 32 -2.59 3.95 10.37
C SER A 32 -1.33 4.28 9.59
N TRP A 33 -0.35 3.37 9.60
CA TRP A 33 0.88 3.55 8.85
C TRP A 33 0.60 3.67 7.35
N TYR A 34 -0.27 2.80 6.84
CA TYR A 34 -0.64 2.80 5.42
C TYR A 34 -1.26 4.12 4.99
N HIS A 35 -2.23 4.60 5.75
CA HIS A 35 -2.90 5.88 5.45
C HIS A 35 -1.95 7.07 5.55
N HIS A 36 -0.94 6.99 6.40
CA HIS A 36 0.00 8.08 6.63
C HIS A 36 1.08 8.15 5.53
N ASN A 37 1.51 7.01 5.02
CA ASN A 37 2.65 6.92 4.13
C ASN A 37 2.28 6.67 2.67
N VAL A 38 1.20 5.95 2.41
CA VAL A 38 0.75 5.64 1.06
C VAL A 38 -0.25 6.70 0.62
N LYS A 39 0.05 7.35 -0.50
CA LYS A 39 -0.75 8.45 -1.01
C LYS A 39 -1.74 7.96 -2.06
N VAL A 40 -2.90 8.63 -2.13
CA VAL A 40 -3.87 8.39 -3.20
C VAL A 40 -3.58 9.37 -4.32
N GLN A 41 -3.34 8.84 -5.51
CA GLN A 41 -3.09 9.64 -6.70
C GLN A 41 -4.26 9.49 -7.66
N GLU A 42 -4.51 10.53 -8.43
CA GLU A 42 -5.55 10.56 -9.43
C GLU A 42 -4.92 10.48 -10.82
N ARG A 43 -5.40 9.55 -11.64
CA ARG A 43 -4.98 9.45 -13.03
C ARG A 43 -6.15 9.81 -13.93
N LYS A 44 -6.00 10.88 -14.69
CA LYS A 44 -7.01 11.29 -15.67
C LYS A 44 -6.93 10.41 -16.90
N GLN A 45 -8.07 9.87 -17.31
CA GLN A 45 -8.17 9.08 -18.53
C GLN A 45 -8.91 9.86 -19.60
N ARG A 46 -8.29 9.96 -20.78
CA ARG A 46 -8.87 10.75 -21.89
C ARG A 46 -10.13 10.14 -22.49
N LYS A 47 -10.34 8.83 -22.33
CA LYS A 47 -11.44 8.12 -22.97
C LYS A 47 -12.57 7.75 -22.04
N MET A 48 -12.45 8.08 -20.77
CA MET A 48 -13.48 7.80 -19.77
C MET A 48 -13.85 9.07 -19.03
N PHE A 49 -15.12 9.20 -18.68
CA PHE A 49 -15.60 10.36 -17.92
C PHE A 49 -15.26 10.28 -16.44
N SER A 50 -14.65 9.17 -15.99
CA SER A 50 -14.27 9.00 -14.60
C SER A 50 -12.75 8.96 -14.45
N ASN A 51 -12.28 9.56 -13.37
CA ASN A 51 -10.86 9.51 -13.04
C ASN A 51 -10.57 8.21 -12.28
N LEU A 52 -9.39 7.63 -12.55
CA LEU A 52 -8.92 6.48 -11.79
C LEU A 52 -8.08 6.94 -10.62
N TYR A 53 -8.35 6.38 -9.45
CA TYR A 53 -7.55 6.62 -8.26
C TYR A 53 -6.70 5.38 -7.99
N TYR A 54 -5.45 5.60 -7.61
CA TYR A 54 -4.55 4.51 -7.26
C TYR A 54 -3.69 4.94 -6.07
N HIS A 55 -3.21 3.95 -5.33
CA HIS A 55 -2.34 4.20 -4.20
C HIS A 55 -0.90 4.19 -4.67
N GLU A 56 -0.08 5.07 -4.12
CA GLU A 56 1.31 5.22 -4.51
C GLU A 56 2.20 5.34 -3.29
N TYR A 57 3.36 4.68 -3.35
CA TYR A 57 4.41 4.80 -2.35
C TYR A 57 5.75 4.88 -3.07
N GLU A 58 6.46 5.99 -2.89
CA GLU A 58 7.77 6.23 -3.52
C GLU A 58 7.77 5.99 -5.04
N GLY A 59 6.73 6.47 -5.72
CA GLY A 59 6.62 6.35 -7.17
C GLY A 59 6.15 5.00 -7.67
N LYS A 60 5.82 4.07 -6.78
CA LYS A 60 5.35 2.74 -7.14
C LYS A 60 3.86 2.60 -6.83
N GLN A 61 3.14 1.92 -7.71
CA GLN A 61 1.72 1.69 -7.50
C GLN A 61 1.51 0.58 -6.47
N VAL A 62 0.78 0.90 -5.40
CA VAL A 62 0.46 -0.07 -4.34
C VAL A 62 -0.91 -0.66 -4.62
N ILE A 63 -1.00 -1.99 -4.67
CA ILE A 63 -2.26 -2.69 -4.91
C ILE A 63 -2.87 -3.25 -3.62
N GLY A 64 -2.12 -3.24 -2.53
CA GLY A 64 -2.61 -3.70 -1.24
C GLY A 64 -1.49 -3.85 -0.23
N TYR A 65 -1.86 -4.33 0.96
CA TYR A 65 -0.87 -4.61 1.99
C TYR A 65 -1.30 -5.78 2.86
N VAL A 66 -0.33 -6.40 3.50
CA VAL A 66 -0.55 -7.48 4.46
C VAL A 66 0.10 -7.07 5.77
N CYS A 67 -0.59 -7.31 6.87
CA CYS A 67 -0.09 -7.00 8.20
C CYS A 67 0.07 -8.29 9.01
N ASN A 68 1.24 -8.45 9.64
CA ASN A 68 1.49 -9.65 10.44
C ASN A 68 0.78 -9.65 11.79
N ASP A 69 0.26 -8.50 12.19
CA ASP A 69 -0.38 -8.32 13.51
C ASP A 69 -1.89 -8.37 13.45
N GLU A 70 -2.49 -8.50 12.26
CA GLU A 70 -3.93 -8.59 12.15
C GLU A 70 -4.41 -10.00 12.50
N PRO A 71 -5.42 -10.11 13.41
CA PRO A 71 -5.95 -11.42 13.73
C PRO A 71 -6.64 -12.03 12.51
N PRO A 72 -6.57 -13.33 12.34
CA PRO A 72 -7.31 -13.99 11.25
C PRO A 72 -8.80 -13.82 11.48
N GLN A 73 -9.48 -13.44 10.44
CA GLN A 73 -10.93 -13.31 10.48
C GLN A 73 -11.61 -14.57 9.99
#